data_eac1bbfd2a9715a6e826b00a15777207
#
_entry.id   eac1bbfd2a9715a6e826b00a15777207
#
_cell.length_a   1.000
_cell.length_b   1.000
_cell.length_c   1.000
_cell.angle_alpha   90.00
_cell.angle_beta   90.00
_cell.angle_gamma   90.00
#
_symmetry.space_group_name_H-M   'P 1'
#
loop_
_entity.id
_entity.type
_entity.pdbx_description
1 polymer ?
#
loop_
_entity_poly.entity_id
_entity_poly.type
_entity_poly.pdbx_seq_one_letter_code
_entity_poly.pdbx_strand_id
1 'polypeptide(L)'
;MAHPWVFCKRDASLCMVGYTKPGPVNGRGLAPRLQHRVISTGPDGEKTYAVIFGKGDEVLSGLTELAESENIQGAQISAIGAFQHAVFAWFDDDRKAFRNIPVDRQVEACSVLGNIGMVAGKPAVHLHGVVALPTGETRGGHMLEAYVWPTLELFLTAWPEPLVKVHDDETDLALFDLHAHL
;
A
#
# COMPACT_ATOMS: atom_id res chain seq x y z
N MET A 1 -2.31 2.99 -32.01
CA MET A 1 -1.32 1.97 -31.57
C MET A 1 -1.75 1.53 -30.20
N ALA A 2 -2.18 0.28 -30.06
CA ALA A 2 -2.63 -0.29 -28.78
C ALA A 2 -1.42 -0.42 -27.86
N HIS A 3 -1.47 0.20 -26.67
CA HIS A 3 -0.48 -0.04 -25.61
C HIS A 3 -0.51 -1.53 -25.24
N PRO A 4 0.65 -2.19 -25.09
CA PRO A 4 0.68 -3.56 -24.61
C PRO A 4 0.09 -3.57 -23.20
N TRP A 5 -0.93 -4.39 -23.01
CA TRP A 5 -1.59 -4.65 -21.75
C TRP A 5 -0.56 -4.99 -20.66
N VAL A 6 -0.44 -4.14 -19.67
CA VAL A 6 0.30 -4.51 -18.45
C VAL A 6 -0.61 -5.48 -17.71
N PHE A 7 -0.34 -6.78 -17.88
CA PHE A 7 -0.98 -7.80 -17.06
C PHE A 7 -0.72 -7.51 -15.59
N CYS A 8 -1.75 -7.61 -14.78
CA CYS A 8 -1.64 -7.71 -13.33
C CYS A 8 -0.57 -8.76 -13.00
N LYS A 9 0.61 -8.30 -12.56
CA LYS A 9 1.78 -9.18 -12.39
C LYS A 9 1.75 -9.98 -11.10
N ARG A 10 0.88 -9.59 -10.18
CA ARG A 10 0.81 -10.13 -8.84
C ARG A 10 -0.19 -11.27 -8.71
N ASP A 11 -1.42 -11.03 -9.08
CA ASP A 11 -2.50 -12.02 -9.08
C ASP A 11 -3.56 -11.61 -10.11
N ALA A 12 -3.77 -12.42 -11.16
CA ALA A 12 -4.76 -12.14 -12.19
C ALA A 12 -6.20 -12.08 -11.65
N SER A 13 -6.47 -12.69 -10.50
CA SER A 13 -7.78 -12.62 -9.83
C SER A 13 -8.12 -11.23 -9.33
N LEU A 14 -7.11 -10.42 -8.96
CA LEU A 14 -7.31 -9.04 -8.51
C LEU A 14 -7.82 -8.11 -9.62
N CYS A 15 -7.45 -8.37 -10.87
CA CYS A 15 -7.86 -7.57 -12.02
C CYS A 15 -9.34 -7.77 -12.41
N MET A 16 -10.04 -8.69 -11.77
CA MET A 16 -11.45 -8.96 -12.02
C MET A 16 -12.33 -8.42 -10.89
N VAL A 17 -13.57 -8.05 -11.25
CA VAL A 17 -14.60 -7.78 -10.24
C VAL A 17 -14.90 -9.09 -9.52
N GLY A 18 -14.36 -9.23 -8.31
CA GLY A 18 -14.45 -10.44 -7.49
C GLY A 18 -14.18 -10.10 -6.03
N TYR A 19 -13.86 -11.13 -5.25
CA TYR A 19 -13.54 -11.00 -3.83
C TYR A 19 -12.16 -11.55 -3.55
N THR A 20 -11.40 -10.83 -2.70
CA THR A 20 -10.08 -11.22 -2.23
C THR A 20 -10.12 -11.36 -0.71
N LYS A 21 -9.63 -12.47 -0.19
CA LYS A 21 -9.50 -12.65 1.27
C LYS A 21 -8.40 -11.74 1.83
N PRO A 22 -8.57 -11.26 3.09
CA PRO A 22 -7.48 -10.61 3.80
C PRO A 22 -6.23 -11.50 3.82
N GLY A 23 -5.08 -10.89 3.69
CA GLY A 23 -3.81 -11.64 3.68
C GLY A 23 -2.60 -10.76 3.46
N PRO A 24 -1.39 -11.33 3.62
CA PRO A 24 -0.16 -10.59 3.41
C PRO A 24 0.02 -10.16 1.95
N VAL A 25 0.73 -9.05 1.77
CA VAL A 25 1.18 -8.61 0.45
C VAL A 25 2.12 -9.65 -0.15
N ASN A 26 1.70 -10.27 -1.25
CA ASN A 26 2.52 -11.25 -1.97
C ASN A 26 3.23 -10.57 -3.15
N GLY A 27 4.52 -10.79 -3.27
CA GLY A 27 5.36 -10.26 -4.35
C GLY A 27 6.59 -9.56 -3.81
N ARG A 28 7.73 -9.80 -4.47
CA ARG A 28 9.02 -9.17 -4.18
C ARG A 28 9.69 -8.75 -5.48
N GLY A 29 10.58 -7.74 -5.39
CA GLY A 29 11.30 -7.22 -6.54
C GLY A 29 10.42 -6.49 -7.56
N LEU A 30 9.22 -6.05 -7.15
CA LEU A 30 8.29 -5.37 -8.05
C LEU A 30 8.45 -3.84 -8.05
N ALA A 31 9.38 -3.30 -7.25
CA ALA A 31 9.69 -1.87 -7.20
C ALA A 31 11.20 -1.58 -7.42
N PRO A 32 11.79 -1.97 -8.57
CA PRO A 32 13.23 -1.85 -8.80
C PRO A 32 13.70 -0.40 -8.98
N ARG A 33 12.81 0.57 -9.08
CA ARG A 33 13.12 2.01 -9.23
C ARG A 33 12.81 2.81 -7.98
N LEU A 34 12.36 2.15 -6.89
CA LEU A 34 12.15 2.81 -5.62
C LEU A 34 13.46 3.43 -5.12
N GLN A 35 13.38 4.69 -4.74
CA GLN A 35 14.47 5.43 -4.10
C GLN A 35 13.96 6.02 -2.80
N HIS A 36 14.80 6.05 -1.77
CA HIS A 36 14.45 6.65 -0.49
C HIS A 36 15.65 7.27 0.18
N ARG A 37 15.39 8.20 1.10
CA ARG A 37 16.37 8.75 2.03
C ARG A 37 15.69 9.29 3.27
N VAL A 38 16.38 9.26 4.40
CA VAL A 38 15.99 9.99 5.60
C VAL A 38 16.18 11.49 5.35
N ILE A 39 15.14 12.28 5.57
CA ILE A 39 15.15 13.74 5.41
C ILE A 39 15.07 14.46 6.77
N SER A 40 14.63 13.78 7.82
CA SER A 40 14.59 14.30 9.18
C SER A 40 14.70 13.15 10.18
N THR A 41 15.34 13.45 11.32
CA THR A 41 15.32 12.60 12.52
C THR A 41 14.95 13.48 13.70
N GLY A 42 13.88 13.13 14.39
CA GLY A 42 13.40 13.87 15.54
C GLY A 42 14.12 13.47 16.84
N PRO A 43 13.82 14.19 17.93
CA PRO A 43 14.53 14.04 19.20
C PRO A 43 14.32 12.67 19.88
N ASP A 44 13.17 12.02 19.61
CA ASP A 44 12.82 10.71 20.17
C ASP A 44 13.24 9.56 19.26
N GLY A 45 13.97 9.86 18.16
CA GLY A 45 14.50 8.86 17.22
C GLY A 45 13.56 8.52 16.07
N GLU A 46 12.41 9.19 15.96
CA GLU A 46 11.55 9.07 14.79
C GLU A 46 12.26 9.56 13.53
N LYS A 47 12.06 8.84 12.40
CA LYS A 47 12.68 9.17 11.12
C LYS A 47 11.62 9.46 10.08
N THR A 48 11.79 10.58 9.38
CA THR A 48 10.97 10.86 8.19
C THR A 48 11.78 10.54 6.93
N TYR A 49 11.22 9.69 6.09
CA TYR A 49 11.76 9.32 4.79
C TYR A 49 11.01 10.04 3.68
N ALA A 50 11.74 10.58 2.70
CA ALA A 50 11.21 10.84 1.37
C ALA A 50 11.43 9.59 0.53
N VAL A 51 10.36 9.09 -0.10
CA VAL A 51 10.35 7.86 -0.90
C VAL A 51 9.76 8.19 -2.26
N ILE A 52 10.45 7.81 -3.33
CA ILE A 52 9.99 8.02 -4.71
C ILE A 52 9.87 6.66 -5.39
N PHE A 53 8.69 6.37 -5.93
CA PHE A 53 8.48 5.24 -6.82
C PHE A 53 8.54 5.69 -8.26
N GLY A 54 9.22 4.92 -9.09
CA GLY A 54 9.35 5.16 -10.51
C GLY A 54 8.34 4.38 -11.35
N LYS A 55 8.41 4.58 -12.66
CA LYS A 55 7.51 3.96 -13.64
C LYS A 55 7.51 2.43 -13.54
N GLY A 56 6.34 1.86 -13.30
CA GLY A 56 6.13 0.43 -13.24
C GLY A 56 6.46 -0.23 -11.91
N ASP A 57 6.87 0.55 -10.90
CA ASP A 57 7.03 0.05 -9.54
C ASP A 57 5.66 -0.27 -8.93
N GLU A 58 5.59 -1.37 -8.17
CA GLU A 58 4.40 -1.75 -7.41
C GLU A 58 4.54 -1.27 -5.96
N VAL A 59 3.55 -0.51 -5.49
CA VAL A 59 3.65 0.29 -4.25
C VAL A 59 3.72 -0.57 -3.00
N LEU A 60 2.83 -1.57 -2.86
CA LEU A 60 2.76 -2.37 -1.63
C LEU A 60 3.98 -3.29 -1.46
N SER A 61 4.44 -3.90 -2.57
CA SER A 61 5.67 -4.69 -2.59
C SER A 61 6.89 -3.85 -2.20
N GLY A 62 7.03 -2.67 -2.83
CA GLY A 62 8.14 -1.78 -2.54
C GLY A 62 8.17 -1.27 -1.11
N LEU A 63 7.01 -0.88 -0.55
CA LEU A 63 6.93 -0.46 0.85
C LEU A 63 7.19 -1.59 1.84
N THR A 64 6.76 -2.82 1.51
CA THR A 64 7.05 -4.00 2.34
C THR A 64 8.55 -4.27 2.39
N GLU A 65 9.23 -4.25 1.23
CA GLU A 65 10.68 -4.45 1.14
C GLU A 65 11.46 -3.31 1.81
N LEU A 66 11.01 -2.06 1.65
CA LEU A 66 11.58 -0.90 2.35
C LEU A 66 11.47 -1.08 3.88
N ALA A 67 10.28 -1.47 4.37
CA ALA A 67 10.08 -1.67 5.80
C ALA A 67 10.97 -2.79 6.37
N GLU A 68 11.15 -3.87 5.63
CA GLU A 68 12.07 -4.95 6.01
C GLU A 68 13.53 -4.49 6.01
N SER A 69 13.98 -3.78 4.97
CA SER A 69 15.39 -3.36 4.82
C SER A 69 15.80 -2.29 5.83
N GLU A 70 14.89 -1.37 6.17
CA GLU A 70 15.12 -0.27 7.12
C GLU A 70 14.66 -0.61 8.55
N ASN A 71 14.18 -1.84 8.80
CA ASN A 71 13.62 -2.30 10.07
C ASN A 71 12.51 -1.37 10.61
N ILE A 72 11.58 -0.97 9.73
CA ILE A 72 10.45 -0.12 10.09
C ILE A 72 9.33 -0.99 10.64
N GLN A 73 9.04 -0.83 11.93
CA GLN A 73 8.06 -1.64 12.66
C GLN A 73 6.78 -0.88 13.02
N GLY A 74 6.78 0.44 12.83
CA GLY A 74 5.63 1.31 13.03
C GLY A 74 5.81 2.59 12.22
N ALA A 75 4.87 2.94 11.34
CA ALA A 75 4.96 4.16 10.55
C ALA A 75 3.59 4.65 10.08
N GLN A 76 3.52 5.96 9.78
CA GLN A 76 2.47 6.54 8.97
C GLN A 76 2.99 6.89 7.57
N ILE A 77 2.07 6.94 6.61
CA ILE A 77 2.37 7.15 5.19
C ILE A 77 1.41 8.19 4.61
N SER A 78 1.96 9.09 3.80
CA SER A 78 1.19 9.98 2.93
C SER A 78 1.85 10.10 1.58
N ALA A 79 1.07 10.08 0.48
CA ALA A 79 1.60 10.18 -0.87
C ALA A 79 0.62 10.82 -1.85
N ILE A 80 1.20 11.40 -2.91
CA ILE A 80 0.51 11.85 -4.13
C ILE A 80 1.31 11.42 -5.35
N GLY A 81 0.68 11.37 -6.51
CA GLY A 81 1.32 11.00 -7.77
C GLY A 81 0.33 10.45 -8.77
N ALA A 82 0.69 9.39 -9.50
CA ALA A 82 -0.24 8.77 -10.44
C ALA A 82 0.04 7.29 -10.65
N PHE A 83 -0.98 6.55 -11.06
CA PHE A 83 -0.92 5.13 -11.36
C PHE A 83 -1.30 4.86 -12.82
N GLN A 84 -0.64 3.88 -13.44
CA GLN A 84 -1.09 3.33 -14.72
C GLN A 84 -2.21 2.30 -14.55
N HIS A 85 -2.25 1.66 -13.36
CA HIS A 85 -3.20 0.65 -12.96
C HIS A 85 -3.25 0.58 -11.43
N ALA A 86 -4.44 0.36 -10.86
CA ALA A 86 -4.61 0.11 -9.44
C ALA A 86 -5.82 -0.80 -9.17
N VAL A 87 -5.76 -1.56 -8.11
CA VAL A 87 -6.90 -2.30 -7.58
C VAL A 87 -7.17 -1.82 -6.16
N PHE A 88 -8.29 -1.16 -5.99
CA PHE A 88 -8.85 -0.84 -4.68
C PHE A 88 -9.85 -1.90 -4.25
N ALA A 89 -10.32 -1.79 -3.02
CA ALA A 89 -11.30 -2.71 -2.51
C ALA A 89 -12.20 -2.07 -1.46
N TRP A 90 -13.39 -2.65 -1.32
CA TRP A 90 -14.33 -2.38 -0.25
C TRP A 90 -14.51 -3.63 0.59
N PHE A 91 -14.34 -3.52 1.91
CA PHE A 91 -14.51 -4.66 2.80
C PHE A 91 -16.00 -5.01 2.95
N ASP A 92 -16.33 -6.25 2.65
CA ASP A 92 -17.67 -6.83 2.80
C ASP A 92 -17.69 -7.63 4.10
N ASP A 93 -18.34 -7.08 5.11
CA ASP A 93 -18.38 -7.67 6.45
C ASP A 93 -19.11 -9.02 6.48
N ASP A 94 -20.16 -9.19 5.71
CA ASP A 94 -20.90 -10.46 5.61
C ASP A 94 -20.02 -11.59 5.04
N ARG A 95 -19.09 -11.25 4.13
CA ARG A 95 -18.21 -12.20 3.44
C ARG A 95 -16.83 -12.33 4.08
N LYS A 96 -16.49 -11.41 5.02
CA LYS A 96 -15.12 -11.27 5.54
C LYS A 96 -14.10 -11.29 4.40
N ALA A 97 -14.35 -10.44 3.39
CA ALA A 97 -13.55 -10.37 2.17
C ALA A 97 -13.65 -9.00 1.51
N PHE A 98 -12.63 -8.64 0.77
CA PHE A 98 -12.57 -7.40 0.00
C PHE A 98 -13.20 -7.58 -1.38
N ARG A 99 -14.22 -6.78 -1.72
CA ARG A 99 -14.74 -6.67 -3.08
C ARG A 99 -13.78 -5.80 -3.91
N ASN A 100 -13.22 -6.36 -4.96
CA ASN A 100 -12.26 -5.68 -5.83
C ASN A 100 -12.90 -4.56 -6.64
N ILE A 101 -12.18 -3.43 -6.75
CA ILE A 101 -12.54 -2.25 -7.54
C ILE A 101 -11.35 -1.94 -8.47
N PRO A 102 -11.20 -2.67 -9.58
CA PRO A 102 -10.10 -2.44 -10.51
C PRO A 102 -10.24 -1.10 -11.24
N VAL A 103 -9.11 -0.42 -11.43
CA VAL A 103 -8.96 0.81 -12.20
C VAL A 103 -7.87 0.57 -13.24
N ASP A 104 -8.30 0.10 -14.41
CA ASP A 104 -7.42 -0.37 -15.48
C ASP A 104 -7.14 0.73 -16.50
N ARG A 105 -6.61 1.84 -16.02
CA ARG A 105 -6.17 3.00 -16.79
C ARG A 105 -5.32 3.94 -15.95
N GLN A 106 -4.62 4.88 -16.63
CA GLN A 106 -3.91 5.94 -15.94
C GLN A 106 -4.89 6.82 -15.15
N VAL A 107 -4.50 7.14 -13.90
CA VAL A 107 -5.26 7.98 -12.95
C VAL A 107 -4.31 8.79 -12.08
N GLU A 108 -4.78 9.94 -11.62
CA GLU A 108 -4.08 10.74 -10.62
C GLU A 108 -4.33 10.18 -9.22
N ALA A 109 -3.27 9.89 -8.47
CA ALA A 109 -3.35 9.53 -7.05
C ALA A 109 -3.48 10.82 -6.22
N CYS A 110 -4.72 11.24 -5.98
CA CYS A 110 -5.02 12.48 -5.27
C CYS A 110 -4.64 12.41 -3.79
N SER A 111 -4.72 11.23 -3.20
CA SER A 111 -4.35 10.96 -1.80
C SER A 111 -4.13 9.47 -1.63
N VAL A 112 -2.99 9.11 -1.06
CA VAL A 112 -2.70 7.77 -0.54
C VAL A 112 -2.26 7.93 0.91
N LEU A 113 -3.01 7.36 1.83
CA LEU A 113 -2.73 7.40 3.26
C LEU A 113 -2.65 5.99 3.81
N GLY A 114 -1.84 5.81 4.84
CA GLY A 114 -1.78 4.52 5.48
C GLY A 114 -0.76 4.41 6.61
N ASN A 115 -0.48 3.18 6.94
CA ASN A 115 0.42 2.83 8.03
C ASN A 115 1.20 1.54 7.73
N ILE A 116 2.24 1.34 8.51
CA ILE A 116 2.95 0.08 8.65
C ILE A 116 2.83 -0.34 10.11
N GLY A 117 2.48 -1.59 10.34
CA GLY A 117 2.54 -2.25 11.64
C GLY A 117 3.06 -3.65 11.48
N MET A 118 3.20 -4.38 12.59
CA MET A 118 3.75 -5.74 12.62
C MET A 118 2.64 -6.77 12.80
N VAL A 119 2.61 -7.77 11.93
CA VAL A 119 1.75 -8.96 12.04
C VAL A 119 2.65 -10.18 12.12
N ALA A 120 2.57 -10.92 13.21
CA ALA A 120 3.39 -12.13 13.45
C ALA A 120 4.89 -11.90 13.16
N GLY A 121 5.44 -10.76 13.61
CA GLY A 121 6.86 -10.39 13.46
C GLY A 121 7.27 -9.93 12.06
N LYS A 122 6.32 -9.63 11.16
CA LYS A 122 6.61 -9.13 9.80
C LYS A 122 5.90 -7.80 9.55
N PRO A 123 6.50 -6.88 8.79
CA PRO A 123 5.84 -5.65 8.38
C PRO A 123 4.57 -5.93 7.57
N ALA A 124 3.50 -5.23 7.93
CA ALA A 124 2.21 -5.27 7.23
C ALA A 124 1.82 -3.85 6.80
N VAL A 125 1.92 -3.59 5.51
CA VAL A 125 1.54 -2.31 4.89
C VAL A 125 0.03 -2.26 4.72
N HIS A 126 -0.58 -1.16 5.18
CA HIS A 126 -2.01 -0.90 5.03
C HIS A 126 -2.20 0.47 4.42
N LEU A 127 -2.75 0.52 3.22
CA LEU A 127 -2.98 1.76 2.48
C LEU A 127 -4.44 1.88 2.05
N HIS A 128 -4.94 3.11 2.12
CA HIS A 128 -6.12 3.55 1.40
C HIS A 128 -5.73 4.62 0.39
N GLY A 129 -6.44 4.66 -0.74
CA GLY A 129 -6.18 5.66 -1.76
C GLY A 129 -7.45 6.19 -2.39
N VAL A 130 -7.37 7.44 -2.86
CA VAL A 130 -8.37 8.07 -3.74
C VAL A 130 -7.67 8.51 -5.02
N VAL A 131 -8.20 8.08 -6.14
CA VAL A 131 -7.69 8.43 -7.48
C VAL A 131 -8.74 9.18 -8.28
N ALA A 132 -8.28 10.11 -9.13
CA ALA A 132 -9.12 10.82 -10.08
C ALA A 132 -8.96 10.25 -11.50
N LEU A 133 -10.08 9.97 -12.14
CA LEU A 133 -10.18 9.64 -13.56
C LEU A 133 -10.00 10.90 -14.42
N PRO A 134 -9.72 10.78 -15.73
CA PRO A 134 -9.63 11.93 -16.64
C PRO A 134 -10.87 12.82 -16.67
N THR A 135 -12.02 12.30 -16.26
CA THR A 135 -13.29 13.04 -16.14
C THR A 135 -13.42 13.84 -14.84
N GLY A 136 -12.49 13.68 -13.88
CA GLY A 136 -12.59 14.20 -12.51
C GLY A 136 -13.40 13.35 -11.56
N GLU A 137 -14.06 12.29 -12.03
CA GLU A 137 -14.67 11.28 -11.15
C GLU A 137 -13.62 10.60 -10.32
N THR A 138 -13.98 10.25 -9.08
CA THR A 138 -13.05 9.59 -8.16
C THR A 138 -13.41 8.13 -7.91
N ARG A 139 -12.39 7.34 -7.64
CA ARG A 139 -12.48 5.96 -7.14
C ARG A 139 -11.47 5.77 -6.02
N GLY A 140 -11.69 4.79 -5.16
CA GLY A 140 -10.75 4.53 -4.08
C GLY A 140 -11.27 3.49 -3.11
N GLY A 141 -10.51 3.32 -2.03
CA GLY A 141 -10.76 2.35 -0.98
C GLY A 141 -9.46 1.76 -0.44
N HIS A 142 -9.57 0.59 0.17
CA HIS A 142 -8.42 -0.19 0.58
C HIS A 142 -7.59 -0.59 -0.65
N MET A 143 -6.27 -0.36 -0.61
CA MET A 143 -5.40 -0.62 -1.77
C MET A 143 -4.89 -2.06 -1.73
N LEU A 144 -5.20 -2.82 -2.77
CA LEU A 144 -4.69 -4.20 -2.94
C LEU A 144 -3.46 -4.24 -3.84
N GLU A 145 -3.39 -3.36 -4.85
CA GLU A 145 -2.32 -3.29 -5.82
C GLU A 145 -2.28 -1.91 -6.48
N ALA A 146 -1.08 -1.35 -6.73
CA ALA A 146 -0.94 -0.13 -7.52
C ALA A 146 0.40 -0.07 -8.24
N TYR A 147 0.38 0.11 -9.57
CA TYR A 147 1.56 0.32 -10.40
C TYR A 147 1.70 1.78 -10.78
N VAL A 148 2.86 2.33 -10.48
CA VAL A 148 3.16 3.77 -10.61
C VAL A 148 3.39 4.18 -12.06
N TRP A 149 2.85 5.36 -12.44
CA TRP A 149 3.15 6.07 -13.67
C TRP A 149 2.67 7.52 -13.63
N PRO A 150 3.51 8.56 -13.80
CA PRO A 150 4.96 8.47 -14.01
C PRO A 150 5.75 8.37 -12.71
N THR A 151 5.20 8.85 -11.57
CA THR A 151 5.84 8.89 -10.25
C THR A 151 4.81 8.78 -9.13
N LEU A 152 5.23 8.28 -7.97
CA LEU A 152 4.54 8.46 -6.70
C LEU A 152 5.54 9.04 -5.71
N GLU A 153 5.20 10.19 -5.13
CA GLU A 153 6.01 10.90 -4.14
C GLU A 153 5.40 10.70 -2.76
N LEU A 154 6.18 10.12 -1.85
CA LEU A 154 5.69 9.61 -0.59
C LEU A 154 6.57 10.10 0.56
N PHE A 155 5.91 10.51 1.64
CA PHE A 155 6.53 10.70 2.94
C PHE A 155 6.10 9.58 3.89
N LEU A 156 7.10 9.01 4.58
CA LEU A 156 6.92 7.98 5.59
C LEU A 156 7.59 8.44 6.87
N THR A 157 6.82 8.56 7.96
CA THR A 157 7.38 8.81 9.29
C THR A 157 7.34 7.52 10.10
N ALA A 158 8.53 6.98 10.39
CA ALA A 158 8.72 5.78 11.19
C ALA A 158 9.02 6.14 12.64
N TRP A 159 8.37 5.44 13.57
CA TRP A 159 8.59 5.57 15.01
C TRP A 159 9.55 4.49 15.53
N PRO A 160 10.30 4.77 16.61
CA PRO A 160 11.16 3.77 17.25
C PRO A 160 10.38 2.58 17.83
N GLU A 161 9.19 2.85 18.36
CA GLU A 161 8.33 1.83 18.95
C GLU A 161 7.52 1.09 17.86
N PRO A 162 7.43 -0.24 17.94
CA PRO A 162 6.64 -1.03 17.03
C PRO A 162 5.14 -0.79 17.23
N LEU A 163 4.39 -0.84 16.14
CA LEU A 163 2.93 -0.90 16.15
C LEU A 163 2.49 -2.32 15.83
N VAL A 164 1.91 -3.01 16.80
CA VAL A 164 1.52 -4.41 16.65
C VAL A 164 0.07 -4.52 16.18
N LYS A 165 -0.18 -5.42 15.23
CA LYS A 165 -1.52 -5.80 14.78
C LYS A 165 -1.77 -7.25 15.18
N VAL A 166 -2.95 -7.49 15.76
CA VAL A 166 -3.42 -8.81 16.14
C VAL A 166 -4.62 -9.22 15.29
N HIS A 167 -4.81 -10.51 15.13
CA HIS A 167 -5.98 -11.03 14.43
C HIS A 167 -7.26 -10.74 15.22
N ASP A 168 -8.25 -10.20 14.54
CA ASP A 168 -9.59 -9.98 15.08
C ASP A 168 -10.54 -11.01 14.51
N ASP A 169 -11.07 -11.89 15.37
CA ASP A 169 -11.95 -13.00 14.99
C ASP A 169 -13.29 -12.54 14.41
N GLU A 170 -13.74 -11.33 14.78
CA GLU A 170 -15.01 -10.80 14.30
C GLU A 170 -14.91 -10.38 12.83
N THR A 171 -13.83 -9.73 12.43
CA THR A 171 -13.66 -9.20 11.06
C THR A 171 -12.75 -10.05 10.16
N ASP A 172 -12.00 -10.99 10.73
CA ASP A 172 -10.93 -11.75 10.04
C ASP A 172 -9.78 -10.83 9.53
N LEU A 173 -9.60 -9.66 10.17
CA LEU A 173 -8.56 -8.68 9.86
C LEU A 173 -7.47 -8.64 10.92
N ALA A 174 -6.31 -8.11 10.55
CA ALA A 174 -5.27 -7.75 11.51
C ALA A 174 -5.42 -6.27 11.89
N LEU A 175 -5.85 -5.99 13.11
CA LEU A 175 -6.11 -4.67 13.66
C LEU A 175 -5.05 -4.25 14.65
N PHE A 176 -4.81 -2.93 14.82
CA PHE A 176 -3.88 -2.44 15.84
C PHE A 176 -4.38 -2.80 17.24
N ASP A 177 -3.47 -3.34 18.04
CA ASP A 177 -3.63 -3.50 19.48
C ASP A 177 -2.51 -2.71 20.17
N LEU A 178 -2.88 -1.63 20.87
CA LEU A 178 -1.92 -0.73 21.55
C LEU A 178 -1.37 -1.34 22.85
N HIS A 179 -1.86 -2.50 23.27
CA HIS A 179 -1.38 -3.24 24.45
C HIS A 179 -0.53 -4.44 24.06
N ALA A 180 -0.53 -4.83 22.79
CA ALA A 180 0.30 -5.93 22.29
C ALA A 180 1.76 -5.48 22.12
N HIS A 181 2.68 -6.41 22.38
CA HIS A 181 4.12 -6.23 22.21
C HIS A 181 4.65 -7.29 21.24
N LEU A 182 5.81 -6.99 20.60
CA LEU A 182 6.51 -7.95 19.74
C LEU A 182 7.15 -9.08 20.55
#